data_3db62464ebd5226962a0fe85e207ec91
#
_entry.id   3db62464ebd5226962a0fe85e207ec91
#
_cell.length_a   1.000
_cell.length_b   1.000
_cell.length_c   1.000
_cell.angle_alpha   90.00
_cell.angle_beta   90.00
_cell.angle_gamma   90.00
#
_symmetry.space_group_name_H-M   'P 1'
#
loop_
_entity.id
_entity.type
_entity.pdbx_description
1 polymer ?
#
loop_
_entity_poly.entity_id
_entity_poly.type
_entity_poly.pdbx_seq_one_letter_code
_entity_poly.pdbx_strand_id
1 'polypeptide(L)'
;MSNENTLSRRGLFMKVGILFNGVVATALAVPIVRFVLSSITRGRANAYLSWVSLGSVSQFPEGETRLATFQNPYVTPTDGKTVDTACWVRRVAGDQFQVFAVNCAHLGCPVRWFPQSGLFMCPCHGGAYYRDGSRASGPPERGLFEYPYKVENGLVTIQAGELPTPGSPTATLLGKKPPCAA
;
A
#
# COMPACT_ATOMS: atom_id res chain seq x y z
N MET A 1 35.34 33.27 -53.55
CA MET A 1 34.73 33.99 -52.40
C MET A 1 34.61 33.00 -51.26
N SER A 2 35.63 32.87 -50.40
CA SER A 2 35.70 32.00 -49.27
C SER A 2 34.99 32.71 -48.08
N ASN A 3 33.81 32.24 -47.73
CA ASN A 3 33.10 32.73 -46.55
C ASN A 3 33.75 32.06 -45.30
N GLU A 4 34.83 32.66 -44.80
CA GLU A 4 35.39 32.24 -43.51
C GLU A 4 34.45 32.66 -42.40
N ASN A 5 33.65 31.72 -41.94
CA ASN A 5 32.87 31.85 -40.72
C ASN A 5 33.80 31.89 -39.51
N THR A 6 34.48 33.01 -39.29
CA THR A 6 35.29 33.24 -38.10
C THR A 6 34.35 33.38 -36.91
N LEU A 7 34.29 32.33 -36.10
CA LEU A 7 33.58 32.35 -34.84
C LEU A 7 34.20 33.40 -33.92
N SER A 8 33.50 34.52 -33.70
CA SER A 8 33.93 35.49 -32.70
C SER A 8 33.89 34.85 -31.32
N ARG A 9 34.81 35.22 -30.42
CA ARG A 9 34.83 34.72 -29.02
C ARG A 9 33.49 34.86 -28.33
N ARG A 10 32.79 35.98 -28.55
CA ARG A 10 31.47 36.24 -28.03
C ARG A 10 30.42 35.24 -28.58
N GLY A 11 30.46 34.95 -29.88
CA GLY A 11 29.60 33.97 -30.52
C GLY A 11 29.85 32.56 -30.02
N LEU A 12 31.11 32.17 -29.74
CA LEU A 12 31.43 30.89 -29.15
C LEU A 12 30.86 30.75 -27.73
N PHE A 13 31.10 31.72 -26.84
CA PHE A 13 30.56 31.68 -25.48
C PHE A 13 29.02 31.65 -25.46
N MET A 14 28.39 32.38 -26.36
CA MET A 14 26.94 32.35 -26.47
C MET A 14 26.43 30.95 -26.87
N LYS A 15 27.05 30.30 -27.86
CA LYS A 15 26.66 28.94 -28.29
C LYS A 15 26.91 27.90 -27.19
N VAL A 16 28.06 27.98 -26.50
CA VAL A 16 28.40 27.10 -25.39
C VAL A 16 27.39 27.31 -24.22
N GLY A 17 27.05 28.58 -23.93
CA GLY A 17 26.06 28.88 -22.90
C GLY A 17 24.67 28.33 -23.23
N ILE A 18 24.23 28.47 -24.48
CA ILE A 18 22.94 27.90 -24.93
C ILE A 18 22.94 26.37 -24.81
N LEU A 19 24.04 25.74 -25.27
CA LEU A 19 24.15 24.27 -25.17
C LEU A 19 24.15 23.81 -23.73
N PHE A 20 24.92 24.44 -22.85
CA PHE A 20 24.96 24.12 -21.42
C PHE A 20 23.59 24.29 -20.76
N ASN A 21 22.93 25.42 -20.98
CA ASN A 21 21.58 25.64 -20.45
C ASN A 21 20.57 24.63 -21.01
N GLY A 22 20.69 24.26 -22.28
CA GLY A 22 19.81 23.21 -22.87
C GLY A 22 20.01 21.84 -22.18
N VAL A 23 21.27 21.47 -21.91
CA VAL A 23 21.57 20.21 -21.19
C VAL A 23 21.00 20.25 -19.77
N VAL A 24 21.22 21.34 -19.04
CA VAL A 24 20.68 21.50 -17.67
C VAL A 24 19.16 21.49 -17.69
N ALA A 25 18.53 22.24 -18.58
CA ALA A 25 17.07 22.27 -18.71
C ALA A 25 16.49 20.87 -19.00
N THR A 26 17.12 20.10 -19.89
CA THR A 26 16.70 18.73 -20.21
C THR A 26 16.88 17.80 -19.01
N ALA A 27 18.02 17.88 -18.32
CA ALA A 27 18.30 17.06 -17.13
C ALA A 27 17.29 17.29 -16.00
N LEU A 28 16.78 18.51 -15.87
CA LEU A 28 15.73 18.85 -14.89
C LEU A 28 14.33 18.52 -15.40
N ALA A 29 14.03 18.81 -16.67
CA ALA A 29 12.71 18.61 -17.25
C ALA A 29 12.32 17.11 -17.31
N VAL A 30 13.25 16.23 -17.68
CA VAL A 30 12.96 14.79 -17.84
C VAL A 30 12.41 14.16 -16.58
N PRO A 31 13.03 14.27 -15.38
CA PRO A 31 12.46 13.68 -14.16
C PRO A 31 11.15 14.34 -13.75
N ILE A 32 11.02 15.66 -13.91
CA ILE A 32 9.77 16.38 -13.59
C ILE A 32 8.62 15.91 -14.48
N VAL A 33 8.83 15.87 -15.79
CA VAL A 33 7.83 15.40 -16.75
C VAL A 33 7.46 13.94 -16.50
N ARG A 34 8.45 13.07 -16.26
CA ARG A 34 8.17 11.66 -15.89
C ARG A 34 7.38 11.54 -14.61
N PHE A 35 7.66 12.35 -13.60
CA PHE A 35 6.90 12.38 -12.34
C PHE A 35 5.45 12.81 -12.59
N VAL A 36 5.23 13.92 -13.26
CA VAL A 36 3.89 14.42 -13.57
C VAL A 36 3.09 13.45 -14.43
N LEU A 37 3.72 12.87 -15.46
CA LEU A 37 3.05 11.90 -16.33
C LEU A 37 2.91 10.52 -15.69
N SER A 38 3.63 10.21 -14.62
CA SER A 38 3.58 8.89 -13.97
C SER A 38 2.18 8.53 -13.47
N SER A 39 1.40 9.51 -13.02
CA SER A 39 0.01 9.32 -12.59
C SER A 39 -0.92 8.89 -13.72
N ILE A 40 -0.59 9.25 -14.97
CA ILE A 40 -1.37 8.92 -16.16
C ILE A 40 -0.84 7.64 -16.83
N THR A 41 0.47 7.48 -16.86
CA THR A 41 1.14 6.37 -17.57
C THR A 41 1.30 5.12 -16.74
N ARG A 42 1.31 5.22 -15.41
CA ARG A 42 1.23 4.06 -14.54
C ARG A 42 -0.18 3.53 -14.60
N GLY A 43 -0.43 2.61 -15.53
CA GLY A 43 -1.64 1.79 -15.50
C GLY A 43 -1.75 1.22 -14.07
N ARG A 44 -2.93 1.33 -13.46
CA ARG A 44 -3.24 0.62 -12.21
C ARG A 44 -3.00 -0.85 -12.48
N ALA A 45 -1.83 -1.33 -12.10
CA ALA A 45 -1.48 -2.72 -12.31
C ALA A 45 -2.48 -3.60 -11.55
N ASN A 46 -2.96 -4.66 -12.19
CA ASN A 46 -3.83 -5.68 -11.56
C ASN A 46 -3.16 -6.37 -10.34
N ALA A 47 -1.93 -5.99 -10.00
CA ALA A 47 -1.22 -6.42 -8.80
C ALA A 47 -2.00 -6.14 -7.50
N TYR A 48 -2.84 -5.10 -7.47
CA TYR A 48 -3.74 -4.82 -6.34
C TYR A 48 -4.82 -5.89 -6.11
N LEU A 49 -5.03 -6.75 -7.08
CA LEU A 49 -6.05 -7.80 -7.05
C LEU A 49 -5.43 -9.19 -6.91
N SER A 50 -4.14 -9.27 -6.58
CA SER A 50 -3.44 -10.55 -6.45
C SER A 50 -3.89 -11.30 -5.20
N TRP A 51 -4.14 -12.59 -5.36
CA TRP A 51 -4.42 -13.49 -4.26
C TRP A 51 -3.11 -14.05 -3.71
N VAL A 52 -2.89 -13.87 -2.39
CA VAL A 52 -1.69 -14.30 -1.70
C VAL A 52 -2.07 -15.24 -0.58
N SER A 53 -1.40 -16.39 -0.51
CA SER A 53 -1.63 -17.37 0.55
C SER A 53 -1.01 -16.91 1.87
N LEU A 54 -1.78 -17.04 2.96
CA LEU A 54 -1.32 -16.83 4.34
C LEU A 54 -0.90 -18.12 5.01
N GLY A 55 -1.30 -19.27 4.46
CA GLY A 55 -0.99 -20.58 5.00
C GLY A 55 -2.20 -21.49 5.14
N SER A 56 -2.00 -22.65 5.75
CA SER A 56 -3.05 -23.64 5.99
C SER A 56 -4.05 -23.16 7.04
N VAL A 57 -5.33 -23.52 6.86
CA VAL A 57 -6.40 -23.31 7.85
C VAL A 57 -6.00 -23.88 9.24
N SER A 58 -5.26 -24.98 9.28
CA SER A 58 -4.81 -25.61 10.54
C SER A 58 -3.84 -24.75 11.36
N GLN A 59 -3.19 -23.76 10.75
CA GLN A 59 -2.31 -22.80 11.44
C GLN A 59 -3.08 -21.75 12.25
N PHE A 60 -4.39 -21.65 12.01
CA PHE A 60 -5.26 -20.67 12.64
C PHE A 60 -6.34 -21.39 13.47
N PRO A 61 -6.11 -21.63 14.78
CA PRO A 61 -7.12 -22.24 15.65
C PRO A 61 -8.39 -21.40 15.74
N GLU A 62 -9.53 -22.05 15.94
CA GLU A 62 -10.82 -21.39 16.09
C GLU A 62 -10.85 -20.47 17.32
N GLY A 63 -11.49 -19.33 17.17
CA GLY A 63 -11.61 -18.31 18.20
C GLY A 63 -10.34 -17.49 18.47
N GLU A 64 -9.21 -17.87 17.88
CA GLU A 64 -7.94 -17.16 18.05
C GLU A 64 -7.72 -16.08 16.99
N THR A 65 -6.89 -15.11 17.39
CA THR A 65 -6.36 -14.08 16.51
C THR A 65 -4.84 -14.21 16.46
N ARG A 66 -4.28 -14.43 15.28
CA ARG A 66 -2.84 -14.63 15.06
C ARG A 66 -2.28 -13.64 14.05
N LEU A 67 -1.01 -13.27 14.25
CA LEU A 67 -0.27 -12.51 13.26
C LEU A 67 0.20 -13.46 12.16
N ALA A 68 -0.05 -13.07 10.91
CA ALA A 68 0.50 -13.72 9.73
C ALA A 68 1.31 -12.71 8.91
N THR A 69 2.27 -13.19 8.14
CA THR A 69 3.07 -12.38 7.23
C THR A 69 2.94 -12.90 5.82
N PHE A 70 2.98 -12.00 4.85
CA PHE A 70 2.97 -12.32 3.43
C PHE A 70 3.86 -11.34 2.68
N GLN A 71 4.36 -11.75 1.53
CA GLN A 71 5.09 -10.85 0.64
C GLN A 71 4.10 -10.03 -0.18
N ASN A 72 4.27 -8.70 -0.15
CA ASN A 72 3.45 -7.82 -0.96
C ASN A 72 3.67 -8.14 -2.45
N PRO A 73 2.63 -8.51 -3.21
CA PRO A 73 2.76 -8.82 -4.64
C PRO A 73 3.05 -7.56 -5.48
N TYR A 74 2.82 -6.38 -4.93
CA TYR A 74 3.11 -5.12 -5.61
C TYR A 74 4.57 -4.75 -5.41
N VAL A 75 5.36 -4.96 -6.45
CA VAL A 75 6.79 -4.59 -6.49
C VAL A 75 7.00 -3.70 -7.70
N THR A 76 7.55 -2.50 -7.48
CA THR A 76 8.02 -1.65 -8.57
C THR A 76 9.53 -1.83 -8.76
N PRO A 77 10.07 -1.62 -9.99
CA PRO A 77 11.51 -1.74 -10.23
C PRO A 77 12.37 -0.81 -9.37
N THR A 78 11.75 0.25 -8.82
CA THR A 78 12.42 1.26 -7.99
C THR A 78 12.36 0.99 -6.50
N ASP A 79 11.45 0.10 -6.05
CA ASP A 79 11.20 -0.13 -4.62
C ASP A 79 12.09 -1.24 -4.03
N GLY A 80 12.85 -1.95 -4.87
CA GLY A 80 13.64 -3.10 -4.45
C GLY A 80 12.75 -4.27 -3.98
N LYS A 81 13.28 -5.11 -3.11
CA LYS A 81 12.48 -6.15 -2.45
C LYS A 81 11.61 -5.50 -1.38
N THR A 82 10.30 -5.58 -1.54
CA THR A 82 9.36 -5.16 -0.49
C THR A 82 9.50 -6.09 0.70
N VAL A 83 9.51 -5.48 1.89
CA VAL A 83 9.55 -6.21 3.17
C VAL A 83 8.25 -7.01 3.35
N ASP A 84 8.30 -8.11 4.06
CA ASP A 84 7.12 -8.88 4.44
C ASP A 84 6.09 -7.97 5.11
N THR A 85 4.87 -8.05 4.62
CA THR A 85 3.73 -7.31 5.17
C THR A 85 3.00 -8.20 6.17
N ALA A 86 2.62 -7.64 7.32
CA ALA A 86 1.88 -8.36 8.34
C ALA A 86 0.36 -8.09 8.25
N CYS A 87 -0.43 -9.08 8.68
CA CYS A 87 -1.86 -8.95 8.87
C CYS A 87 -2.31 -9.75 10.11
N TRP A 88 -3.43 -9.36 10.70
CA TRP A 88 -4.06 -10.10 11.80
C TRP A 88 -5.12 -11.03 11.22
N VAL A 89 -4.98 -12.32 11.44
CA VAL A 89 -5.93 -13.36 11.02
C VAL A 89 -6.69 -13.84 12.22
N ARG A 90 -8.01 -13.67 12.21
CA ARG A 90 -8.94 -14.21 13.19
C ARG A 90 -9.76 -15.30 12.53
N ARG A 91 -9.72 -16.50 13.07
CA ARG A 91 -10.66 -17.56 12.70
C ARG A 91 -11.87 -17.49 13.61
N VAL A 92 -13.04 -17.27 13.04
CA VAL A 92 -14.28 -17.13 13.81
C VAL A 92 -14.85 -18.51 14.13
N ALA A 93 -15.09 -19.33 13.10
CA ALA A 93 -15.54 -20.71 13.21
C ALA A 93 -15.40 -21.40 11.84
N GLY A 94 -15.05 -22.67 11.77
CA GLY A 94 -14.91 -23.40 10.51
C GLY A 94 -14.02 -22.68 9.52
N ASP A 95 -14.53 -22.38 8.32
CA ASP A 95 -13.83 -21.63 7.28
C ASP A 95 -14.17 -20.13 7.27
N GLN A 96 -14.73 -19.62 8.36
CA GLN A 96 -15.04 -18.20 8.52
C GLN A 96 -13.86 -17.46 9.15
N PHE A 97 -13.30 -16.54 8.41
CA PHE A 97 -12.16 -15.74 8.81
C PHE A 97 -12.48 -14.24 8.77
N GLN A 98 -11.72 -13.49 9.51
CA GLN A 98 -11.57 -12.04 9.40
C GLN A 98 -10.07 -11.75 9.30
N VAL A 99 -9.66 -11.01 8.31
CA VAL A 99 -8.25 -10.69 8.10
C VAL A 99 -8.08 -9.19 8.08
N PHE A 100 -7.39 -8.65 9.08
CA PHE A 100 -7.22 -7.22 9.25
C PHE A 100 -5.82 -6.77 8.88
N ALA A 101 -5.74 -5.61 8.24
CA ALA A 101 -4.47 -4.92 8.10
C ALA A 101 -3.94 -4.52 9.48
N VAL A 102 -2.62 -4.58 9.67
CA VAL A 102 -2.00 -4.15 10.94
C VAL A 102 -2.10 -2.64 11.15
N ASN A 103 -2.44 -1.88 10.13
CA ASN A 103 -2.40 -0.43 10.14
C ASN A 103 -3.65 0.17 10.81
N CYS A 104 -3.40 1.01 11.81
CA CYS A 104 -4.42 1.80 12.46
C CYS A 104 -5.17 2.69 11.46
N ALA A 105 -6.50 2.71 11.56
CA ALA A 105 -7.34 3.52 10.67
C ALA A 105 -7.24 5.05 10.92
N HIS A 106 -6.45 5.48 11.91
CA HIS A 106 -6.15 6.89 12.14
C HIS A 106 -5.03 7.38 11.20
N LEU A 107 -3.78 7.01 11.48
CA LEU A 107 -2.59 7.45 10.72
C LEU A 107 -1.64 6.29 10.36
N GLY A 108 -2.13 5.06 10.32
CA GLY A 108 -1.39 3.92 9.79
C GLY A 108 -0.39 3.27 10.75
N CYS A 109 -0.28 3.68 12.02
CA CYS A 109 0.58 3.02 12.99
C CYS A 109 0.18 1.54 13.18
N PRO A 110 1.13 0.61 13.39
CA PRO A 110 0.79 -0.79 13.59
C PRO A 110 0.04 -1.02 14.90
N VAL A 111 -1.11 -1.69 14.81
CA VAL A 111 -1.89 -2.12 15.98
C VAL A 111 -1.38 -3.43 16.51
N ARG A 112 -1.55 -3.67 17.82
CA ARG A 112 -1.22 -4.91 18.50
C ARG A 112 -2.47 -5.56 19.06
N TRP A 113 -2.54 -6.88 18.97
CA TRP A 113 -3.59 -7.67 19.59
C TRP A 113 -3.26 -7.99 21.04
N PHE A 114 -4.23 -7.79 21.92
CA PHE A 114 -4.15 -8.11 23.35
C PHE A 114 -5.22 -9.14 23.71
N PRO A 115 -4.85 -10.43 23.78
CA PRO A 115 -5.82 -11.51 24.04
C PRO A 115 -6.61 -11.33 25.34
N GLN A 116 -5.96 -10.81 26.37
CA GLN A 116 -6.55 -10.65 27.71
C GLN A 116 -7.71 -9.65 27.72
N SER A 117 -7.61 -8.59 26.93
CA SER A 117 -8.65 -7.58 26.82
C SER A 117 -9.60 -7.83 25.64
N GLY A 118 -9.20 -8.68 24.69
CA GLY A 118 -9.94 -8.90 23.45
C GLY A 118 -9.94 -7.67 22.52
N LEU A 119 -8.89 -6.85 22.60
CA LEU A 119 -8.76 -5.59 21.86
C LEU A 119 -7.51 -5.55 21.00
N PHE A 120 -7.64 -4.90 19.86
CA PHE A 120 -6.49 -4.35 19.15
C PHE A 120 -6.23 -2.92 19.67
N MET A 121 -4.98 -2.60 19.93
CA MET A 121 -4.62 -1.28 20.43
C MET A 121 -3.49 -0.67 19.59
N CYS A 122 -3.62 0.61 19.29
CA CYS A 122 -2.63 1.42 18.61
C CYS A 122 -1.82 2.21 19.66
N PRO A 123 -0.49 2.00 19.75
CA PRO A 123 0.31 2.68 20.77
C PRO A 123 0.56 4.16 20.48
N CYS A 124 0.32 4.63 19.25
CA CYS A 124 0.68 6.00 18.86
C CYS A 124 -0.24 7.05 19.50
N HIS A 125 -1.57 6.84 19.43
CA HIS A 125 -2.55 7.82 19.92
C HIS A 125 -3.72 7.15 20.66
N GLY A 126 -3.55 5.92 21.13
CA GLY A 126 -4.56 5.24 21.94
C GLY A 126 -5.81 4.76 21.18
N GLY A 127 -5.73 4.62 19.87
CA GLY A 127 -6.82 4.00 19.10
C GLY A 127 -7.02 2.56 19.54
N ALA A 128 -8.28 2.16 19.83
CA ALA A 128 -8.63 0.81 20.22
C ALA A 128 -9.75 0.26 19.33
N TYR A 129 -9.71 -1.06 19.11
CA TYR A 129 -10.67 -1.78 18.28
C TYR A 129 -11.05 -3.10 18.96
N TYR A 130 -12.29 -3.49 18.81
CA TYR A 130 -12.76 -4.78 19.29
C TYR A 130 -12.16 -5.93 18.46
N ARG A 131 -12.34 -7.17 18.94
CA ARG A 131 -11.84 -8.37 18.27
C ARG A 131 -12.35 -8.59 16.86
N ASP A 132 -13.49 -8.00 16.52
CA ASP A 132 -14.08 -8.03 15.18
C ASP A 132 -13.58 -6.90 14.27
N GLY A 133 -12.60 -6.13 14.73
CA GLY A 133 -12.04 -5.01 14.00
C GLY A 133 -12.84 -3.72 14.10
N SER A 134 -14.03 -3.71 14.70
CA SER A 134 -14.82 -2.49 14.87
C SER A 134 -14.16 -1.52 15.86
N ARG A 135 -14.41 -0.22 15.66
CA ARG A 135 -13.86 0.83 16.52
C ARG A 135 -14.39 0.73 17.94
N ALA A 136 -13.51 0.71 18.92
CA ALA A 136 -13.88 0.78 20.34
C ALA A 136 -13.69 2.20 20.91
N SER A 137 -12.53 2.83 20.71
CA SER A 137 -12.26 4.16 21.25
C SER A 137 -11.06 4.83 20.56
N GLY A 138 -10.83 6.09 20.93
CA GLY A 138 -9.69 6.88 20.47
C GLY A 138 -9.93 7.65 19.16
N PRO A 139 -8.85 8.19 18.54
CA PRO A 139 -8.95 9.07 17.38
C PRO A 139 -9.44 8.43 16.08
N PRO A 140 -9.29 7.10 15.83
CA PRO A 140 -9.78 6.51 14.58
C PRO A 140 -11.27 6.77 14.38
N GLU A 141 -11.69 7.12 13.18
CA GLU A 141 -13.10 7.36 12.85
C GLU A 141 -13.85 6.06 12.44
N ARG A 142 -13.12 4.97 12.22
CA ARG A 142 -13.64 3.69 11.71
C ARG A 142 -12.88 2.50 12.27
N GLY A 143 -13.36 1.29 11.98
CA GLY A 143 -12.71 0.04 12.30
C GLY A 143 -11.42 -0.21 11.52
N LEU A 144 -10.74 -1.30 11.83
CA LEU A 144 -9.58 -1.79 11.09
C LEU A 144 -9.96 -2.11 9.65
N PHE A 145 -9.00 -1.96 8.75
CA PHE A 145 -9.18 -2.39 7.37
C PHE A 145 -9.17 -3.91 7.28
N GLU A 146 -10.18 -4.46 6.63
CA GLU A 146 -10.34 -5.90 6.44
C GLU A 146 -9.98 -6.27 4.99
N TYR A 147 -9.10 -7.28 4.86
CA TYR A 147 -8.78 -7.87 3.56
C TYR A 147 -9.88 -8.82 3.12
N PRO A 148 -10.24 -8.83 1.81
CA PRO A 148 -11.00 -9.92 1.25
C PRO A 148 -10.22 -11.22 1.38
N TYR A 149 -10.90 -12.27 1.78
CA TYR A 149 -10.28 -13.59 1.89
C TYR A 149 -11.11 -14.65 1.17
N LYS A 150 -10.47 -15.77 0.91
CA LYS A 150 -11.10 -17.02 0.48
C LYS A 150 -10.34 -18.19 1.07
N VAL A 151 -11.05 -19.30 1.23
CA VAL A 151 -10.45 -20.57 1.63
C VAL A 151 -10.58 -21.53 0.45
N GLU A 152 -9.46 -21.99 -0.08
CA GLU A 152 -9.41 -22.93 -1.19
C GLU A 152 -8.38 -24.01 -0.89
N ASN A 153 -8.76 -25.28 -1.05
CA ASN A 153 -7.89 -26.43 -0.81
C ASN A 153 -7.22 -26.43 0.59
N GLY A 154 -7.95 -25.95 1.62
CA GLY A 154 -7.43 -25.86 2.98
C GLY A 154 -6.41 -24.75 3.21
N LEU A 155 -6.26 -23.82 2.28
CA LEU A 155 -5.40 -22.64 2.39
C LEU A 155 -6.24 -21.38 2.54
N VAL A 156 -5.84 -20.52 3.46
CA VAL A 156 -6.38 -19.17 3.62
C VAL A 156 -5.61 -18.24 2.70
N THR A 157 -6.31 -17.57 1.78
CA THR A 157 -5.73 -16.61 0.85
C THR A 157 -6.44 -15.28 0.99
N ILE A 158 -5.70 -14.19 0.82
CA ILE A 158 -6.22 -12.82 0.84
C ILE A 158 -5.96 -12.12 -0.47
N GLN A 159 -6.81 -11.17 -0.79
CA GLN A 159 -6.55 -10.25 -1.88
C GLN A 159 -5.68 -9.12 -1.35
N ALA A 160 -4.39 -9.14 -1.72
CA ALA A 160 -3.38 -8.23 -1.25
C ALA A 160 -2.70 -7.51 -2.43
N GLY A 161 -2.06 -6.39 -2.12
CA GLY A 161 -1.35 -5.54 -3.08
C GLY A 161 -1.18 -4.14 -2.52
N GLU A 162 -2.26 -3.44 -2.28
CA GLU A 162 -2.28 -2.23 -1.45
C GLU A 162 -2.99 -2.50 -0.12
N LEU A 163 -2.64 -1.70 0.88
CA LEU A 163 -3.42 -1.67 2.12
C LEU A 163 -4.84 -1.21 1.77
N PRO A 164 -5.87 -1.94 2.21
CA PRO A 164 -7.24 -1.52 1.98
C PRO A 164 -7.49 -0.21 2.71
N THR A 165 -7.66 0.86 1.95
CA THR A 165 -8.01 2.19 2.43
C THR A 165 -9.33 2.63 1.81
N PRO A 166 -10.02 3.63 2.36
CA PRO A 166 -11.27 4.12 1.74
C PRO A 166 -11.10 4.61 0.31
N GLY A 167 -9.89 5.03 -0.06
CA GLY A 167 -9.54 5.45 -1.42
C GLY A 167 -9.03 4.32 -2.30
N SER A 168 -8.82 3.10 -1.77
CA SER A 168 -8.34 1.99 -2.58
C SER A 168 -9.48 1.36 -3.40
N PRO A 169 -9.21 0.97 -4.66
CA PRO A 169 -10.22 0.31 -5.49
C PRO A 169 -10.75 -0.99 -4.90
N THR A 170 -9.96 -1.67 -4.06
CA THR A 170 -10.32 -2.92 -3.39
C THR A 170 -11.50 -2.74 -2.43
N ALA A 171 -11.54 -1.64 -1.69
CA ALA A 171 -12.66 -1.32 -0.80
C ALA A 171 -13.96 -1.06 -1.58
N THR A 172 -13.85 -0.52 -2.80
CA THR A 172 -14.99 -0.20 -3.68
C THR A 172 -15.50 -1.44 -4.42
N LEU A 173 -14.60 -2.36 -4.81
CA LEU A 173 -14.97 -3.55 -5.57
C LEU A 173 -15.77 -4.58 -4.77
N LEU A 174 -15.70 -4.53 -3.45
CA LEU A 174 -16.37 -5.51 -2.58
C LEU A 174 -17.79 -5.12 -2.19
N GLY A 175 -18.28 -3.95 -2.59
CA GLY A 175 -19.63 -3.49 -2.24
C GLY A 175 -19.89 -3.45 -0.72
N LYS A 176 -18.87 -3.71 0.08
CA LYS A 176 -18.94 -3.61 1.53
C LYS A 176 -18.85 -2.13 1.90
N LYS A 177 -19.96 -1.57 2.29
CA LYS A 177 -20.00 -0.32 3.04
C LYS A 177 -18.97 -0.44 4.16
N PRO A 178 -18.06 0.55 4.33
CA PRO A 178 -17.12 0.51 5.45
C PRO A 178 -17.90 0.27 6.74
N PRO A 179 -17.44 -0.58 7.67
CA PRO A 179 -18.19 -1.02 8.84
C PRO A 179 -18.58 0.08 9.84
N CYS A 180 -18.38 1.35 9.48
CA CYS A 180 -18.64 2.50 10.34
C CYS A 180 -19.38 3.62 9.63
N ALA A 181 -20.44 3.29 8.90
CA ALA A 181 -21.44 4.29 8.52
C ALA A 181 -22.73 3.93 9.25
N ALA A 182 -22.76 4.19 10.56
CA ALA A 182 -23.98 4.37 11.33
C ALA A 182 -24.15 5.86 11.56
#